data_80766d9e33caaac16043cded2a99e4f6
#
_entry.id   80766d9e33caaac16043cded2a99e4f6
#
_cell.length_a   1.000
_cell.length_b   1.000
_cell.length_c   1.000
_cell.angle_alpha   90.00
_cell.angle_beta   90.00
_cell.angle_gamma   90.00
#
_symmetry.space_group_name_H-M   'P 1'
#
loop_
_entity.id
_entity.type
_entity.pdbx_description
1 polymer ?
#
loop_
_entity_poly.entity_id
_entity_poly.type
_entity_poly.pdbx_seq_one_letter_code
_entity_poly.pdbx_strand_id
1 'polypeptide(L)'
;MKDFVFARLLFTVRLDADFPDPYILYGVRGAFTQAFRTITCRDNVLCDMCCKREECAYYMTFSQSLADDQSTVKRHQKPPLPFVFDFPIPSTLPKKGHHIEIGLTLAGSALNYMAEYITAMKALFSAERLGRGLLGTIVRVESLDCSDARTCLMQNGRDVDLANVATISGRDLLEMNSLYSDRIKLTIITPLRIIHDGLPIREFSCSIFLRALLRRISSLTYYYYKSGHDVDYKRLAAASTMIRLEDNHFRWSDWRQHGGTGHLGGILGSGYCVGRIDEELHIFLLLGEYFHAGKGAAYGLGRFTIET
;
A
#
# COMPACT_ATOMS: atom_id res chain seq x y z
N MET A 1 8.02 15.88 -3.09
CA MET A 1 7.67 14.81 -2.14
C MET A 1 7.07 15.35 -0.85
N LYS A 2 7.56 16.46 -0.30
CA LYS A 2 7.06 17.04 0.96
C LYS A 2 5.56 17.35 0.97
N ASP A 3 5.03 17.79 -0.15
CA ASP A 3 3.60 18.15 -0.26
C ASP A 3 2.70 16.99 -0.73
N PHE A 4 3.25 15.78 -0.91
CA PHE A 4 2.46 14.61 -1.26
C PHE A 4 1.54 14.23 -0.10
N VAL A 5 0.22 14.25 -0.35
CA VAL A 5 -0.82 14.05 0.66
C VAL A 5 -1.45 12.68 0.50
N PHE A 6 -1.71 12.03 1.62
CA PHE A 6 -2.42 10.75 1.70
C PHE A 6 -3.28 10.69 2.98
N ALA A 7 -4.16 9.72 3.05
CA ALA A 7 -4.95 9.44 4.25
C ALA A 7 -4.85 7.95 4.62
N ARG A 8 -4.99 7.68 5.92
CA ARG A 8 -4.99 6.32 6.47
C ARG A 8 -6.34 6.04 7.11
N LEU A 9 -6.97 4.98 6.68
CA LEU A 9 -8.21 4.46 7.24
C LEU A 9 -7.92 3.14 7.97
N LEU A 10 -8.58 2.95 9.10
CA LEU A 10 -8.53 1.71 9.87
C LEU A 10 -9.94 1.14 9.98
N PHE A 11 -10.13 -0.07 9.50
CA PHE A 11 -11.39 -0.80 9.54
C PHE A 11 -11.34 -1.85 10.63
N THR A 12 -12.23 -1.76 11.61
CA THR A 12 -12.47 -2.84 12.57
C THR A 12 -13.57 -3.75 12.02
N VAL A 13 -13.21 -4.99 11.74
CA VAL A 13 -14.10 -6.03 11.20
C VAL A 13 -14.39 -7.05 12.29
N ARG A 14 -15.65 -7.21 12.66
CA ARG A 14 -16.09 -8.35 13.46
C ARG A 14 -16.27 -9.54 12.56
N LEU A 15 -15.63 -10.66 12.87
CA LEU A 15 -15.73 -11.89 12.10
C LEU A 15 -17.04 -12.62 12.35
N ASP A 16 -17.72 -13.01 11.28
CA ASP A 16 -18.96 -13.82 11.34
C ASP A 16 -18.66 -15.32 11.06
N ALA A 17 -17.40 -15.65 10.73
CA ALA A 17 -16.88 -17.01 10.59
C ALA A 17 -15.45 -17.10 11.17
N ASP A 18 -14.95 -18.31 11.39
CA ASP A 18 -13.57 -18.55 11.78
C ASP A 18 -12.60 -18.12 10.67
N PHE A 19 -11.46 -17.56 11.03
CA PHE A 19 -10.42 -17.17 10.10
C PHE A 19 -9.73 -18.41 9.54
N PRO A 20 -9.86 -18.72 8.25
CA PRO A 20 -9.44 -20.02 7.73
C PRO A 20 -7.94 -20.17 7.53
N ASP A 21 -7.23 -19.04 7.36
CA ASP A 21 -5.83 -19.02 6.93
C ASP A 21 -5.20 -17.67 7.30
N PRO A 22 -3.99 -17.58 7.88
CA PRO A 22 -3.36 -16.33 8.29
C PRO A 22 -3.10 -15.37 7.12
N TYR A 23 -3.07 -15.89 5.90
CA TYR A 23 -2.73 -15.11 4.70
C TYR A 23 -3.92 -14.86 3.76
N ILE A 24 -5.14 -15.23 4.17
CA ILE A 24 -6.32 -15.15 3.29
C ILE A 24 -6.56 -13.74 2.74
N LEU A 25 -6.30 -12.71 3.55
CA LEU A 25 -6.50 -11.32 3.16
C LEU A 25 -5.56 -10.87 2.02
N TYR A 26 -4.41 -11.51 1.87
CA TYR A 26 -3.48 -11.19 0.76
C TYR A 26 -4.00 -11.69 -0.61
N GLY A 27 -5.08 -12.47 -0.62
CA GLY A 27 -5.79 -12.93 -1.82
C GLY A 27 -6.96 -12.05 -2.26
N VAL A 28 -7.24 -10.93 -1.58
CA VAL A 28 -8.45 -10.09 -1.81
C VAL A 28 -8.49 -9.39 -3.16
N ARG A 29 -7.42 -9.37 -3.93
CA ARG A 29 -7.29 -8.57 -5.16
C ARG A 29 -8.51 -8.68 -6.08
N GLY A 30 -8.87 -9.90 -6.46
CA GLY A 30 -10.00 -10.12 -7.39
C GLY A 30 -11.33 -9.69 -6.78
N ALA A 31 -11.59 -10.10 -5.54
CA ALA A 31 -12.82 -9.79 -4.82
C ALA A 31 -12.98 -8.29 -4.57
N PHE A 32 -11.93 -7.59 -4.16
CA PHE A 32 -11.97 -6.15 -3.94
C PHE A 32 -12.19 -5.37 -5.25
N THR A 33 -11.46 -5.72 -6.32
CA THR A 33 -11.64 -5.09 -7.64
C THR A 33 -13.07 -5.27 -8.15
N GLN A 34 -13.65 -6.47 -7.97
CA GLN A 34 -15.03 -6.75 -8.36
C GLN A 34 -16.04 -5.98 -7.48
N ALA A 35 -15.85 -5.96 -6.15
CA ALA A 35 -16.69 -5.20 -5.24
C ALA A 35 -16.69 -3.72 -5.62
N PHE A 36 -15.51 -3.14 -5.82
CA PHE A 36 -15.35 -1.74 -6.20
C PHE A 36 -16.03 -1.44 -7.55
N ARG A 37 -15.84 -2.31 -8.56
CA ARG A 37 -16.51 -2.16 -9.85
C ARG A 37 -18.04 -2.19 -9.72
N THR A 38 -18.57 -3.11 -8.93
CA THR A 38 -20.03 -3.26 -8.77
C THR A 38 -20.69 -2.00 -8.20
N ILE A 39 -20.01 -1.28 -7.30
CA ILE A 39 -20.56 -0.06 -6.69
C ILE A 39 -20.34 1.20 -7.52
N THR A 40 -19.30 1.25 -8.34
CA THR A 40 -18.92 2.47 -9.08
C THR A 40 -19.32 2.43 -10.55
N CYS A 41 -19.33 1.25 -11.19
CA CYS A 41 -19.64 1.10 -12.60
C CYS A 41 -21.12 0.79 -12.82
N ARG A 42 -21.86 1.73 -13.40
CA ARG A 42 -23.31 1.60 -13.65
C ARG A 42 -23.64 0.98 -15.01
N ASP A 43 -22.80 1.21 -16.00
CA ASP A 43 -23.17 0.98 -17.41
C ASP A 43 -22.57 -0.30 -18.02
N ASN A 44 -21.75 -1.06 -17.28
CA ASN A 44 -21.07 -2.30 -17.73
C ASN A 44 -20.30 -2.18 -19.09
N VAL A 45 -19.98 -0.96 -19.50
CA VAL A 45 -19.23 -0.66 -20.72
C VAL A 45 -17.74 -0.83 -20.45
N LEU A 46 -16.95 -1.13 -21.48
CA LEU A 46 -15.48 -1.11 -21.37
C LEU A 46 -15.00 0.30 -21.01
N CYS A 47 -14.06 0.40 -20.06
CA CYS A 47 -13.61 1.70 -19.55
C CYS A 47 -13.08 2.64 -20.63
N ASP A 48 -12.40 2.09 -21.66
CA ASP A 48 -11.86 2.87 -22.78
C ASP A 48 -12.95 3.50 -23.66
N MET A 49 -14.18 2.95 -23.64
CA MET A 49 -15.34 3.43 -24.39
C MET A 49 -16.31 4.23 -23.50
N CYS A 50 -16.05 4.37 -22.21
CA CYS A 50 -16.95 5.01 -21.28
C CYS A 50 -16.81 6.53 -21.33
N CYS A 51 -17.91 7.25 -21.59
CA CYS A 51 -17.91 8.72 -21.63
C CYS A 51 -17.69 9.38 -20.27
N LYS A 52 -17.90 8.64 -19.17
CA LYS A 52 -17.74 9.11 -17.77
C LYS A 52 -16.41 8.68 -17.14
N ARG A 53 -15.46 8.18 -17.92
CA ARG A 53 -14.23 7.56 -17.41
C ARG A 53 -13.41 8.49 -16.50
N GLU A 54 -13.38 9.80 -16.82
CA GLU A 54 -12.54 10.77 -16.10
C GLU A 54 -13.06 11.10 -14.69
N GLU A 55 -14.35 10.88 -14.45
CA GLU A 55 -15.01 11.06 -13.14
C GLU A 55 -15.23 9.73 -12.41
N CYS A 56 -14.88 8.61 -13.06
CA CYS A 56 -15.18 7.27 -12.55
C CYS A 56 -14.10 6.80 -11.57
N ALA A 57 -14.50 6.56 -10.31
CA ALA A 57 -13.61 6.02 -9.27
C ALA A 57 -12.94 4.70 -9.68
N TYR A 58 -13.66 3.81 -10.38
CA TYR A 58 -13.08 2.55 -10.87
C TYR A 58 -12.00 2.79 -11.92
N TYR A 59 -12.26 3.66 -12.90
CA TYR A 59 -11.27 3.99 -13.93
C TYR A 59 -10.02 4.60 -13.30
N MET A 60 -10.19 5.61 -12.46
CA MET A 60 -9.09 6.30 -11.78
C MET A 60 -8.27 5.39 -10.87
N THR A 61 -8.88 4.32 -10.35
CA THR A 61 -8.20 3.37 -9.45
C THR A 61 -7.53 2.22 -10.20
N PHE A 62 -8.21 1.60 -11.17
CA PHE A 62 -7.80 0.31 -11.73
C PHE A 62 -7.47 0.32 -13.22
N SER A 63 -7.96 1.31 -13.96
CA SER A 63 -7.90 1.32 -15.43
C SER A 63 -7.25 2.57 -16.01
N GLN A 64 -6.63 3.41 -15.17
CA GLN A 64 -6.00 4.65 -15.60
C GLN A 64 -4.96 4.38 -16.71
N SER A 65 -5.04 5.19 -17.77
CA SER A 65 -4.12 5.12 -18.91
C SER A 65 -2.69 5.49 -18.53
N LEU A 66 -1.74 4.99 -19.31
CA LEU A 66 -0.36 5.45 -19.22
C LEU A 66 -0.27 6.94 -19.58
N ALA A 67 0.76 7.61 -19.08
CA ALA A 67 1.07 8.96 -19.49
C ALA A 67 1.38 9.02 -21.00
N ASP A 68 0.98 10.11 -21.65
CA ASP A 68 1.22 10.32 -23.09
C ASP A 68 2.70 10.57 -23.41
N ASP A 69 3.44 11.12 -22.45
CA ASP A 69 4.87 11.41 -22.63
C ASP A 69 5.73 10.15 -22.52
N GLN A 70 6.45 9.83 -23.62
CA GLN A 70 7.32 8.65 -23.70
C GLN A 70 8.46 8.63 -22.67
N SER A 71 8.98 9.77 -22.26
CA SER A 71 10.02 9.85 -21.23
C SER A 71 9.49 9.44 -19.88
N THR A 72 8.25 9.84 -19.59
CA THR A 72 7.51 9.46 -18.40
C THR A 72 7.12 7.99 -18.42
N VAL A 73 6.67 7.45 -19.55
CA VAL A 73 6.32 6.02 -19.71
C VAL A 73 7.53 5.12 -19.47
N LYS A 74 8.71 5.49 -19.96
CA LYS A 74 9.96 4.76 -19.68
C LYS A 74 10.29 4.74 -18.18
N ARG A 75 9.95 5.80 -17.46
CA ARG A 75 10.20 5.94 -16.02
C ARG A 75 9.11 5.30 -15.17
N HIS A 76 7.85 5.39 -15.60
CA HIS A 76 6.64 4.98 -14.87
C HIS A 76 5.76 4.07 -15.74
N GLN A 77 6.23 2.88 -16.05
CA GLN A 77 5.68 1.95 -17.03
C GLN A 77 4.20 1.57 -16.85
N LYS A 78 3.67 1.66 -15.63
CA LYS A 78 2.25 1.46 -15.29
C LYS A 78 1.87 2.35 -14.15
N PRO A 79 0.67 2.98 -14.18
CA PRO A 79 0.13 3.63 -12.99
C PRO A 79 0.08 2.62 -11.84
N PRO A 80 0.71 2.90 -10.69
CA PRO A 80 0.52 2.06 -9.51
C PRO A 80 -0.91 2.22 -9.01
N LEU A 81 -1.45 1.23 -8.29
CA LEU A 81 -2.72 1.42 -7.61
C LEU A 81 -2.57 2.49 -6.52
N PRO A 82 -3.51 3.45 -6.39
CA PRO A 82 -3.40 4.58 -5.46
C PRO A 82 -3.76 4.23 -4.03
N PHE A 83 -3.74 2.97 -3.68
CA PHE A 83 -4.04 2.50 -2.35
C PHE A 83 -3.06 1.41 -1.92
N VAL A 84 -2.98 1.21 -0.60
CA VAL A 84 -2.24 0.12 0.03
C VAL A 84 -3.05 -0.44 1.18
N PHE A 85 -3.26 -1.75 1.18
CA PHE A 85 -3.79 -2.47 2.33
C PHE A 85 -2.70 -2.79 3.34
N ASP A 86 -3.04 -2.66 4.61
CA ASP A 86 -2.28 -3.16 5.74
C ASP A 86 -3.08 -4.24 6.45
N PHE A 87 -2.70 -5.49 6.20
CA PHE A 87 -3.39 -6.66 6.77
C PHE A 87 -2.70 -7.14 8.04
N PRO A 88 -3.49 -7.56 9.05
CA PRO A 88 -2.92 -8.23 10.22
C PRO A 88 -2.32 -9.57 9.85
N ILE A 89 -1.21 -9.92 10.52
CA ILE A 89 -0.60 -11.25 10.47
C ILE A 89 -0.86 -11.88 11.84
N PRO A 90 -1.95 -12.63 12.00
CA PRO A 90 -2.31 -13.18 13.28
C PRO A 90 -1.36 -14.31 13.70
N SER A 91 -0.83 -14.26 14.92
CA SER A 91 -0.06 -15.36 15.53
C SER A 91 -0.95 -16.56 15.86
N THR A 92 -2.21 -16.31 16.15
CA THR A 92 -3.27 -17.31 16.33
C THR A 92 -4.46 -16.94 15.47
N LEU A 93 -5.06 -17.94 14.80
CA LEU A 93 -6.20 -17.68 13.90
C LEU A 93 -7.41 -17.13 14.69
N PRO A 94 -7.89 -15.93 14.35
CA PRO A 94 -9.06 -15.35 14.97
C PRO A 94 -10.30 -16.24 14.74
N LYS A 95 -11.19 -16.29 15.72
CA LYS A 95 -12.44 -17.05 15.68
C LYS A 95 -13.62 -16.13 15.37
N LYS A 96 -14.76 -16.76 15.02
CA LYS A 96 -16.03 -16.06 14.91
C LYS A 96 -16.29 -15.19 16.16
N GLY A 97 -16.72 -13.96 15.95
CA GLY A 97 -16.95 -12.95 16.99
C GLY A 97 -15.71 -12.12 17.37
N HIS A 98 -14.50 -12.54 17.01
CA HIS A 98 -13.30 -11.71 17.20
C HIS A 98 -13.29 -10.52 16.23
N HIS A 99 -12.53 -9.51 16.60
CA HIS A 99 -12.27 -8.34 15.77
C HIS A 99 -10.88 -8.41 15.15
N ILE A 100 -10.78 -8.00 13.89
CA ILE A 100 -9.51 -7.75 13.21
C ILE A 100 -9.47 -6.31 12.74
N GLU A 101 -8.28 -5.72 12.71
CA GLU A 101 -8.05 -4.39 12.16
C GLU A 101 -7.38 -4.49 10.79
N ILE A 102 -7.89 -3.74 9.81
CA ILE A 102 -7.35 -3.68 8.45
C ILE A 102 -7.11 -2.22 8.11
N GLY A 103 -5.85 -1.88 7.82
CA GLY A 103 -5.46 -0.57 7.32
C GLY A 103 -5.70 -0.42 5.82
N LEU A 104 -6.03 0.80 5.41
CA LEU A 104 -6.09 1.22 4.00
C LEU A 104 -5.51 2.62 3.88
N THR A 105 -4.39 2.74 3.18
CA THR A 105 -3.78 4.03 2.83
C THR A 105 -4.22 4.43 1.44
N LEU A 106 -4.66 5.68 1.26
CA LEU A 106 -5.12 6.26 -0.01
C LEU A 106 -4.21 7.41 -0.42
N ALA A 107 -3.73 7.40 -1.66
CA ALA A 107 -2.76 8.36 -2.19
C ALA A 107 -3.42 9.48 -3.01
N GLY A 108 -3.11 10.73 -2.70
CA GLY A 108 -3.43 11.90 -3.54
C GLY A 108 -4.88 11.96 -3.99
N SER A 109 -5.14 12.01 -5.30
CA SER A 109 -6.50 12.12 -5.85
C SER A 109 -7.44 10.97 -5.51
N ALA A 110 -6.93 9.82 -5.02
CA ALA A 110 -7.80 8.74 -4.53
C ALA A 110 -8.61 9.13 -3.29
N LEU A 111 -8.19 10.17 -2.57
CA LEU A 111 -8.94 10.71 -1.44
C LEU A 111 -10.34 11.19 -1.85
N ASN A 112 -10.49 11.65 -3.09
CA ASN A 112 -11.79 12.09 -3.62
C ASN A 112 -12.83 10.97 -3.73
N TYR A 113 -12.38 9.71 -3.67
CA TYR A 113 -13.23 8.51 -3.80
C TYR A 113 -13.28 7.68 -2.52
N MET A 114 -13.02 8.30 -1.37
CA MET A 114 -12.93 7.60 -0.09
C MET A 114 -14.23 6.88 0.28
N ALA A 115 -15.39 7.47 -0.03
CA ALA A 115 -16.68 6.86 0.20
C ALA A 115 -16.85 5.53 -0.56
N GLU A 116 -16.39 5.49 -1.82
CA GLU A 116 -16.39 4.29 -2.66
C GLU A 116 -15.48 3.21 -2.11
N TYR A 117 -14.28 3.58 -1.62
CA TYR A 117 -13.37 2.64 -0.96
C TYR A 117 -14.00 2.04 0.30
N ILE A 118 -14.62 2.85 1.16
CA ILE A 118 -15.29 2.37 2.38
C ILE A 118 -16.46 1.45 2.01
N THR A 119 -17.27 1.82 1.00
CA THR A 119 -18.38 1.01 0.53
C THR A 119 -17.90 -0.32 -0.06
N ALA A 120 -16.81 -0.30 -0.83
CA ALA A 120 -16.19 -1.52 -1.37
C ALA A 120 -15.68 -2.44 -0.26
N MET A 121 -15.11 -1.89 0.80
CA MET A 121 -14.69 -2.66 1.98
C MET A 121 -15.90 -3.29 2.69
N LYS A 122 -17.00 -2.57 2.87
CA LYS A 122 -18.25 -3.14 3.43
C LYS A 122 -18.73 -4.30 2.55
N ALA A 123 -18.79 -4.11 1.23
CA ALA A 123 -19.22 -5.12 0.28
C ALA A 123 -18.29 -6.34 0.22
N LEU A 124 -16.99 -6.16 0.47
CA LEU A 124 -16.01 -7.23 0.49
C LEU A 124 -16.30 -8.27 1.59
N PHE A 125 -16.69 -7.81 2.78
CA PHE A 125 -16.95 -8.64 3.95
C PHE A 125 -18.39 -9.10 4.08
N SER A 126 -19.36 -8.39 3.49
CA SER A 126 -20.80 -8.69 3.63
C SER A 126 -21.30 -9.84 2.75
N ALA A 127 -20.53 -10.27 1.77
CA ALA A 127 -20.87 -11.40 0.90
C ALA A 127 -19.66 -12.34 0.82
N GLU A 128 -19.86 -13.64 0.54
CA GLU A 128 -18.79 -14.63 0.38
C GLU A 128 -17.81 -14.32 -0.78
N ARG A 129 -17.57 -13.03 -1.06
CA ARG A 129 -16.74 -12.55 -2.16
C ARG A 129 -15.27 -12.90 -2.00
N LEU A 130 -14.81 -13.01 -0.73
CA LEU A 130 -13.44 -13.45 -0.44
C LEU A 130 -13.23 -14.94 -0.69
N GLY A 131 -14.33 -15.69 -0.87
CA GLY A 131 -14.29 -17.14 -0.94
C GLY A 131 -13.92 -17.78 0.41
N ARG A 132 -13.94 -19.11 0.49
CA ARG A 132 -13.50 -19.87 1.67
C ARG A 132 -14.23 -19.51 2.98
N GLY A 133 -15.44 -18.93 2.90
CA GLY A 133 -16.28 -18.67 4.06
C GLY A 133 -15.83 -17.53 4.97
N LEU A 134 -14.88 -16.69 4.55
CA LEU A 134 -14.54 -15.51 5.34
C LEU A 134 -15.62 -14.46 5.20
N LEU A 135 -16.39 -14.29 6.26
CA LEU A 135 -17.47 -13.31 6.40
C LEU A 135 -17.19 -12.42 7.61
N GLY A 136 -17.63 -11.17 7.51
CA GLY A 136 -17.50 -10.23 8.62
C GLY A 136 -18.33 -8.98 8.42
N THR A 137 -18.48 -8.23 9.48
CA THR A 137 -19.17 -6.95 9.50
C THR A 137 -18.20 -5.85 9.92
N ILE A 138 -18.08 -4.79 9.13
CA ILE A 138 -17.32 -3.61 9.53
C ILE A 138 -18.13 -2.87 10.61
N VAL A 139 -17.60 -2.87 11.83
CA VAL A 139 -18.25 -2.24 12.99
C VAL A 139 -17.72 -0.84 13.26
N ARG A 140 -16.52 -0.51 12.80
CA ARG A 140 -15.91 0.81 12.97
C ARG A 140 -15.00 1.15 11.78
N VAL A 141 -14.97 2.43 11.43
CA VAL A 141 -14.01 3.02 10.51
C VAL A 141 -13.41 4.24 11.20
N GLU A 142 -12.11 4.30 11.25
CA GLU A 142 -11.34 5.38 11.86
C GLU A 142 -10.36 5.97 10.85
N SER A 143 -10.06 7.25 10.97
CA SER A 143 -8.93 7.91 10.32
C SER A 143 -7.75 7.96 11.29
N LEU A 144 -6.55 7.76 10.77
CA LEU A 144 -5.31 7.84 11.55
C LEU A 144 -4.50 9.05 11.06
N ASP A 145 -4.04 9.87 11.98
CA ASP A 145 -3.07 10.92 11.66
C ASP A 145 -1.62 10.40 11.66
N CYS A 146 -0.66 11.30 11.53
CA CYS A 146 0.77 10.97 11.51
C CYS A 146 1.30 10.47 12.87
N SER A 147 0.59 10.72 13.97
CA SER A 147 0.92 10.22 15.33
C SER A 147 0.19 8.94 15.70
N ASP A 148 -0.54 8.33 14.75
CA ASP A 148 -1.47 7.21 14.96
C ASP A 148 -2.68 7.54 15.85
N ALA A 149 -2.97 8.84 16.09
CA ALA A 149 -4.19 9.23 16.79
C ALA A 149 -5.41 8.91 15.93
N ARG A 150 -6.44 8.35 16.55
CA ARG A 150 -7.62 7.80 15.90
C ARG A 150 -8.81 8.77 15.94
N THR A 151 -9.38 9.09 14.80
CA THR A 151 -10.64 9.84 14.67
C THR A 151 -11.72 8.91 14.13
N CYS A 152 -12.80 8.74 14.88
CA CYS A 152 -13.90 7.86 14.48
C CYS A 152 -14.71 8.50 13.36
N LEU A 153 -14.81 7.81 12.21
CA LEU A 153 -15.60 8.22 11.04
C LEU A 153 -16.93 7.47 10.96
N MET A 154 -16.98 6.24 11.46
CA MET A 154 -18.19 5.40 11.47
C MET A 154 -18.14 4.45 12.65
N GLN A 155 -19.30 4.26 13.32
CA GLN A 155 -19.47 3.26 14.37
C GLN A 155 -20.85 2.58 14.26
N ASN A 156 -20.86 1.25 14.37
CA ASN A 156 -22.08 0.41 14.42
C ASN A 156 -23.06 0.66 13.26
N GLY A 157 -22.56 0.75 12.02
CA GLY A 157 -23.36 0.87 10.82
C GLY A 157 -24.00 2.23 10.56
N ARG A 158 -23.67 3.26 11.36
CA ARG A 158 -24.10 4.65 11.10
C ARG A 158 -23.45 5.18 9.82
N ASP A 159 -23.95 6.32 9.35
CA ASP A 159 -23.37 7.00 8.21
C ASP A 159 -21.90 7.39 8.48
N VAL A 160 -21.13 7.39 7.41
CA VAL A 160 -19.70 7.72 7.49
C VAL A 160 -19.55 9.25 7.43
N ASP A 161 -18.95 9.83 8.46
CA ASP A 161 -18.57 11.24 8.47
C ASP A 161 -17.13 11.41 7.94
N LEU A 162 -17.02 11.89 6.71
CA LEU A 162 -15.74 12.14 6.06
C LEU A 162 -15.17 13.55 6.32
N ALA A 163 -15.91 14.43 6.99
CA ALA A 163 -15.47 15.81 7.24
C ALA A 163 -14.23 15.87 8.17
N ASN A 164 -14.06 14.85 9.01
CA ASN A 164 -13.00 14.79 10.03
C ASN A 164 -11.85 13.82 9.64
N VAL A 165 -11.68 13.51 8.36
CA VAL A 165 -10.57 12.66 7.92
C VAL A 165 -9.25 13.39 8.09
N ALA A 166 -8.33 12.78 8.84
CA ALA A 166 -6.96 13.26 8.93
C ALA A 166 -6.22 12.97 7.62
N THR A 167 -5.52 13.96 7.10
CA THR A 167 -4.58 13.81 5.99
C THR A 167 -3.15 13.96 6.50
N ILE A 168 -2.24 13.23 5.89
CA ILE A 168 -0.82 13.21 6.24
C ILE A 168 -0.05 13.68 5.00
N SER A 169 0.90 14.58 5.19
CA SER A 169 1.81 15.01 4.13
C SER A 169 3.23 14.46 4.33
N GLY A 170 4.03 14.48 3.28
CA GLY A 170 5.44 14.17 3.42
C GLY A 170 6.18 15.11 4.35
N ARG A 171 5.68 16.35 4.53
CA ARG A 171 6.22 17.34 5.47
C ARG A 171 5.99 16.90 6.91
N ASP A 172 4.77 16.47 7.23
CA ASP A 172 4.43 15.97 8.58
C ASP A 172 5.33 14.80 8.96
N LEU A 173 5.61 13.89 8.01
CA LEU A 173 6.51 12.76 8.25
C LEU A 173 7.94 13.20 8.55
N LEU A 174 8.46 14.21 7.84
CA LEU A 174 9.81 14.74 8.10
C LEU A 174 9.89 15.49 9.43
N GLU A 175 8.86 16.24 9.80
CA GLU A 175 8.79 16.95 11.08
C GLU A 175 8.77 15.97 12.26
N MET A 176 8.04 14.86 12.14
CA MET A 176 8.01 13.82 13.17
C MET A 176 9.29 12.99 13.25
N ASN A 177 10.01 12.85 12.14
CA ASN A 177 11.20 12.00 12.02
C ASN A 177 12.43 12.85 11.63
N SER A 178 12.73 13.87 12.42
CA SER A 178 13.78 14.86 12.14
C SER A 178 15.22 14.33 12.30
N LEU A 179 15.39 13.12 12.82
CA LEU A 179 16.71 12.53 13.02
C LEU A 179 17.14 11.77 11.78
N TYR A 180 18.18 12.28 11.12
CA TYR A 180 18.85 11.58 10.02
C TYR A 180 19.97 10.72 10.58
N SER A 181 20.06 9.48 10.11
CA SER A 181 21.11 8.56 10.52
C SER A 181 21.75 7.95 9.28
N ASP A 182 23.08 7.86 9.31
CA ASP A 182 23.83 7.12 8.29
C ASP A 182 23.71 5.58 8.46
N ARG A 183 22.97 5.14 9.50
CA ARG A 183 22.69 3.73 9.77
C ARG A 183 21.23 3.56 10.13
N ILE A 184 20.46 2.96 9.24
CA ILE A 184 19.03 2.71 9.39
C ILE A 184 18.80 1.20 9.47
N LYS A 185 18.14 0.72 10.52
CA LYS A 185 17.64 -0.64 10.59
C LYS A 185 16.38 -0.75 9.75
N LEU A 186 16.39 -1.65 8.78
CA LEU A 186 15.26 -1.99 7.92
C LEU A 186 14.73 -3.36 8.34
N THR A 187 13.42 -3.43 8.62
CA THR A 187 12.73 -4.69 8.91
C THR A 187 11.61 -4.91 7.88
N ILE A 188 11.71 -5.98 7.11
CA ILE A 188 10.66 -6.37 6.13
C ILE A 188 9.70 -7.33 6.82
N ILE A 189 8.44 -6.90 6.94
CA ILE A 189 7.38 -7.53 7.71
C ILE A 189 6.55 -8.49 6.86
N THR A 190 6.27 -8.10 5.60
CA THR A 190 5.54 -8.96 4.65
C THR A 190 6.40 -9.25 3.42
N PRO A 191 6.20 -10.37 2.70
CA PRO A 191 7.08 -10.80 1.62
C PRO A 191 7.37 -9.70 0.61
N LEU A 192 8.62 -9.26 0.54
CA LEU A 192 9.11 -8.27 -0.42
C LEU A 192 9.55 -8.97 -1.70
N ARG A 193 8.83 -8.73 -2.80
CA ARG A 193 9.17 -9.27 -4.12
C ARG A 193 9.52 -8.14 -5.08
N ILE A 194 10.80 -7.98 -5.35
CA ILE A 194 11.31 -7.03 -6.34
C ILE A 194 11.73 -7.81 -7.58
N ILE A 195 11.30 -7.33 -8.75
CA ILE A 195 11.75 -7.86 -10.05
C ILE A 195 12.91 -6.98 -10.53
N HIS A 196 14.04 -7.61 -10.79
CA HIS A 196 15.23 -7.00 -11.35
C HIS A 196 15.68 -7.87 -12.52
N ASP A 197 15.90 -7.26 -13.68
CA ASP A 197 16.24 -7.95 -14.94
C ASP A 197 15.32 -9.14 -15.27
N GLY A 198 14.01 -8.92 -15.05
CA GLY A 198 12.97 -9.91 -15.34
C GLY A 198 12.76 -11.01 -14.29
N LEU A 199 13.64 -11.12 -13.30
CA LEU A 199 13.60 -12.15 -12.26
C LEU A 199 13.39 -11.56 -10.86
N PRO A 200 12.74 -12.29 -9.95
CA PRO A 200 12.66 -11.90 -8.55
C PRO A 200 14.03 -12.03 -7.90
N ILE A 201 14.50 -10.97 -7.23
CA ILE A 201 15.72 -11.05 -6.43
C ILE A 201 15.49 -12.02 -5.26
N ARG A 202 16.47 -12.85 -4.98
CA ARG A 202 16.47 -13.81 -3.86
C ARG A 202 17.29 -13.34 -2.68
N GLU A 203 18.28 -12.50 -2.93
CA GLU A 203 19.14 -11.87 -1.94
C GLU A 203 18.79 -10.39 -1.82
N PHE A 204 18.75 -9.88 -0.60
CA PHE A 204 18.43 -8.47 -0.36
C PHE A 204 19.61 -7.58 -0.74
N SER A 205 19.30 -6.47 -1.38
CA SER A 205 20.25 -5.41 -1.71
C SER A 205 19.63 -4.05 -1.41
N CYS A 206 20.27 -3.23 -0.56
CA CYS A 206 19.82 -1.88 -0.23
C CYS A 206 19.62 -1.03 -1.50
N SER A 207 20.57 -1.09 -2.45
CA SER A 207 20.48 -0.32 -3.70
C SER A 207 19.27 -0.73 -4.55
N ILE A 208 19.04 -2.03 -4.75
CA ILE A 208 17.88 -2.51 -5.54
C ILE A 208 16.58 -2.16 -4.84
N PHE A 209 16.52 -2.33 -3.52
CA PHE A 209 15.35 -1.97 -2.71
C PHE A 209 15.04 -0.47 -2.82
N LEU A 210 16.01 0.41 -2.56
CA LEU A 210 15.83 1.85 -2.63
C LEU A 210 15.41 2.31 -4.04
N ARG A 211 16.01 1.78 -5.10
CA ARG A 211 15.62 2.10 -6.48
C ARG A 211 14.19 1.64 -6.80
N ALA A 212 13.75 0.49 -6.28
CA ALA A 212 12.38 0.03 -6.44
C ALA A 212 11.40 0.94 -5.68
N LEU A 213 11.78 1.38 -4.48
CA LEU A 213 11.00 2.31 -3.67
C LEU A 213 10.89 3.69 -4.32
N LEU A 214 12.03 4.27 -4.75
CA LEU A 214 12.07 5.53 -5.51
C LEU A 214 11.12 5.49 -6.70
N ARG A 215 11.15 4.41 -7.49
CA ARG A 215 10.28 4.23 -8.65
C ARG A 215 8.80 4.20 -8.25
N ARG A 216 8.46 3.47 -7.18
CA ARG A 216 7.07 3.33 -6.75
C ARG A 216 6.50 4.64 -6.23
N ILE A 217 7.21 5.32 -5.31
CA ILE A 217 6.74 6.58 -4.72
C ILE A 217 6.67 7.67 -5.78
N SER A 218 7.68 7.78 -6.67
CA SER A 218 7.64 8.75 -7.76
C SER A 218 6.48 8.52 -8.73
N SER A 219 6.13 7.26 -8.98
CA SER A 219 4.96 6.95 -9.82
C SER A 219 3.66 7.33 -9.12
N LEU A 220 3.51 7.07 -7.82
CA LEU A 220 2.33 7.50 -7.05
C LEU A 220 2.17 9.02 -7.07
N THR A 221 3.23 9.78 -6.84
CA THR A 221 3.18 11.25 -6.86
C THR A 221 2.88 11.79 -8.25
N TYR A 222 3.46 11.21 -9.28
CA TYR A 222 3.21 11.62 -10.66
C TYR A 222 1.74 11.43 -11.06
N TYR A 223 1.19 10.23 -10.87
CA TYR A 223 -0.16 9.92 -11.34
C TYR A 223 -1.27 10.49 -10.45
N TYR A 224 -1.05 10.62 -9.15
CA TYR A 224 -2.13 10.93 -8.20
C TYR A 224 -1.97 12.26 -7.46
N TYR A 225 -0.82 12.92 -7.61
CA TYR A 225 -0.60 14.24 -7.02
C TYR A 225 -0.13 15.28 -8.04
N LYS A 226 0.18 14.86 -9.26
CA LYS A 226 0.67 15.72 -10.37
C LYS A 226 1.88 16.58 -10.00
N SER A 227 2.73 16.10 -9.11
CA SER A 227 3.96 16.75 -8.66
C SER A 227 5.15 15.78 -8.69
N GLY A 228 6.34 16.25 -8.34
CA GLY A 228 7.55 15.41 -8.27
C GLY A 228 8.52 15.62 -9.43
N HIS A 229 8.32 16.66 -10.23
CA HIS A 229 9.22 17.01 -11.34
C HIS A 229 10.59 17.51 -10.87
N ASP A 230 10.70 18.00 -9.62
CA ASP A 230 11.90 18.66 -9.09
C ASP A 230 12.90 17.70 -8.40
N VAL A 231 12.62 16.39 -8.41
CA VAL A 231 13.48 15.39 -7.76
C VAL A 231 14.50 14.85 -8.75
N ASP A 232 15.78 14.96 -8.43
CA ASP A 232 16.86 14.33 -9.22
C ASP A 232 16.98 12.83 -8.91
N TYR A 233 16.10 12.06 -9.56
CA TYR A 233 16.09 10.59 -9.43
C TYR A 233 17.39 9.91 -9.86
N LYS A 234 18.16 10.52 -10.77
CA LYS A 234 19.45 9.96 -11.18
C LYS A 234 20.47 10.06 -10.05
N ARG A 235 20.51 11.23 -9.39
CA ARG A 235 21.34 11.47 -8.22
C ARG A 235 20.98 10.50 -7.08
N LEU A 236 19.68 10.37 -6.75
CA LEU A 236 19.22 9.47 -5.70
C LEU A 236 19.51 8.00 -6.02
N ALA A 237 19.33 7.58 -7.26
CA ALA A 237 19.66 6.23 -7.69
C ALA A 237 21.17 5.95 -7.62
N ALA A 238 22.02 6.94 -7.95
CA ALA A 238 23.46 6.83 -7.76
C ALA A 238 23.85 6.79 -6.28
N ALA A 239 23.26 7.66 -5.44
CA ALA A 239 23.49 7.66 -4.00
C ALA A 239 23.12 6.31 -3.36
N SER A 240 22.02 5.68 -3.82
CA SER A 240 21.61 4.36 -3.31
C SER A 240 22.67 3.26 -3.50
N THR A 241 23.57 3.39 -4.48
CA THR A 241 24.64 2.39 -4.71
C THR A 241 25.75 2.47 -3.67
N MET A 242 25.84 3.58 -2.95
CA MET A 242 26.83 3.78 -1.89
C MET A 242 26.36 3.26 -0.53
N ILE A 243 25.10 2.83 -0.43
CA ILE A 243 24.52 2.31 0.80
C ILE A 243 24.83 0.81 0.89
N ARG A 244 25.50 0.42 1.95
CA ARG A 244 25.92 -0.96 2.23
C ARG A 244 24.92 -1.65 3.15
N LEU A 245 24.88 -2.96 3.07
CA LEU A 245 24.10 -3.82 3.96
C LEU A 245 25.03 -4.39 5.05
N GLU A 246 24.65 -4.20 6.30
CA GLU A 246 25.28 -4.79 7.47
C GLU A 246 24.28 -5.60 8.27
N ASP A 247 24.74 -6.57 9.07
CA ASP A 247 23.92 -7.45 9.92
C ASP A 247 22.73 -8.06 9.15
N ASN A 248 23.04 -8.69 8.03
CA ASN A 248 22.06 -9.22 7.08
C ASN A 248 21.37 -10.49 7.60
N HIS A 249 20.13 -10.34 8.03
CA HIS A 249 19.23 -11.44 8.42
C HIS A 249 18.04 -11.59 7.45
N PHE A 250 18.15 -11.04 6.24
CA PHE A 250 17.12 -11.21 5.21
C PHE A 250 17.22 -12.60 4.58
N ARG A 251 16.02 -13.22 4.37
CA ARG A 251 15.92 -14.53 3.72
C ARG A 251 14.66 -14.60 2.87
N TRP A 252 14.70 -15.39 1.82
CA TRP A 252 13.52 -15.71 1.04
C TRP A 252 12.57 -16.58 1.86
N SER A 253 11.27 -16.24 1.85
CA SER A 253 10.21 -17.00 2.49
C SER A 253 9.03 -17.14 1.53
N ASP A 254 8.42 -18.31 1.51
CA ASP A 254 7.21 -18.59 0.74
C ASP A 254 6.03 -18.77 1.70
N TRP A 255 5.15 -17.77 1.71
CA TRP A 255 3.88 -17.89 2.40
C TRP A 255 2.91 -18.67 1.51
N ARG A 256 2.35 -19.74 2.04
CA ARG A 256 1.40 -20.61 1.33
C ARG A 256 0.02 -20.43 1.92
N GLN A 257 -0.92 -19.97 1.11
CA GLN A 257 -2.33 -20.02 1.47
C GLN A 257 -2.84 -21.46 1.43
N HIS A 258 -3.50 -21.92 2.47
CA HIS A 258 -4.15 -23.22 2.50
C HIS A 258 -5.21 -23.33 1.40
N GLY A 259 -5.09 -24.29 0.49
CA GLY A 259 -6.02 -24.50 -0.63
C GLY A 259 -5.99 -23.43 -1.72
N GLY A 260 -5.00 -22.52 -1.77
CA GLY A 260 -4.80 -21.53 -2.83
C GLY A 260 -3.67 -21.91 -3.76
N THR A 261 -3.78 -21.50 -5.04
CA THR A 261 -2.72 -21.63 -6.04
C THR A 261 -1.68 -20.49 -5.94
N GLY A 262 -1.90 -19.50 -5.07
CA GLY A 262 -1.06 -18.33 -4.94
C GLY A 262 0.14 -18.57 -4.03
N HIS A 263 1.34 -18.46 -4.57
CA HIS A 263 2.58 -18.37 -3.79
C HIS A 263 2.90 -16.91 -3.51
N LEU A 264 2.89 -16.53 -2.23
CA LEU A 264 3.28 -15.21 -1.76
C LEU A 264 4.77 -15.24 -1.34
N GLY A 265 5.65 -15.52 -2.31
CA GLY A 265 7.09 -15.60 -2.05
C GLY A 265 7.76 -14.22 -2.11
N GLY A 266 8.68 -13.97 -1.18
CA GLY A 266 9.47 -12.76 -1.10
C GLY A 266 10.50 -12.78 0.03
N ILE A 267 11.26 -11.72 0.13
CA ILE A 267 12.28 -11.55 1.17
C ILE A 267 11.60 -11.05 2.45
N LEU A 268 11.96 -11.64 3.58
CA LEU A 268 11.60 -11.23 4.94
C LEU A 268 12.86 -11.11 5.80
N GLY A 269 12.77 -10.39 6.91
CA GLY A 269 13.85 -10.29 7.90
C GLY A 269 14.29 -8.85 8.12
N SER A 270 15.48 -8.67 8.65
CA SER A 270 16.03 -7.35 8.98
C SER A 270 17.51 -7.24 8.68
N GLY A 271 18.01 -6.02 8.65
CA GLY A 271 19.42 -5.68 8.46
C GLY A 271 19.60 -4.17 8.51
N TYR A 272 20.84 -3.70 8.49
CA TYR A 272 21.13 -2.28 8.51
C TYR A 272 21.56 -1.80 7.13
N CYS A 273 20.91 -0.76 6.65
CA CYS A 273 21.38 0.04 5.53
C CYS A 273 22.31 1.13 6.06
N VAL A 274 23.59 1.09 5.67
CA VAL A 274 24.65 1.98 6.17
C VAL A 274 25.24 2.79 5.04
N GLY A 275 25.23 4.10 5.18
CA GLY A 275 25.75 5.06 4.22
C GLY A 275 24.97 6.36 4.28
N ARG A 276 25.42 7.38 3.54
CA ARG A 276 24.79 8.69 3.57
C ARG A 276 23.35 8.64 3.05
N ILE A 277 22.38 8.84 3.95
CA ILE A 277 20.96 8.95 3.67
C ILE A 277 20.57 10.40 3.93
N ASP A 278 20.51 11.19 2.86
CA ASP A 278 20.08 12.58 2.93
C ASP A 278 18.55 12.70 3.08
N GLU A 279 18.07 13.91 3.37
CA GLU A 279 16.65 14.20 3.56
C GLU A 279 15.79 13.73 2.39
N GLU A 280 16.30 13.92 1.14
CA GLU A 280 15.54 13.49 -0.04
C GLU A 280 15.39 11.97 -0.12
N LEU A 281 16.39 11.19 0.26
CA LEU A 281 16.28 9.74 0.28
C LEU A 281 15.45 9.28 1.48
N HIS A 282 15.59 9.98 2.61
CA HIS A 282 14.86 9.67 3.84
C HIS A 282 13.34 9.78 3.68
N ILE A 283 12.84 10.85 3.00
CA ILE A 283 11.40 10.99 2.75
C ILE A 283 10.82 9.83 1.93
N PHE A 284 11.60 9.23 1.01
CA PHE A 284 11.15 8.05 0.29
C PHE A 284 11.03 6.82 1.18
N LEU A 285 11.92 6.67 2.16
CA LEU A 285 11.85 5.59 3.14
C LEU A 285 10.62 5.77 4.04
N LEU A 286 10.39 6.97 4.57
CA LEU A 286 9.22 7.28 5.40
C LEU A 286 7.91 7.05 4.64
N LEU A 287 7.77 7.58 3.42
CA LEU A 287 6.60 7.30 2.58
C LEU A 287 6.46 5.81 2.27
N GLY A 288 7.59 5.11 2.14
CA GLY A 288 7.61 3.69 1.86
C GLY A 288 6.99 2.81 2.95
N GLU A 289 7.04 3.22 4.21
CA GLU A 289 6.37 2.50 5.31
C GLU A 289 4.85 2.47 5.11
N TYR A 290 4.28 3.52 4.51
CA TYR A 290 2.85 3.63 4.21
C TYR A 290 2.47 3.03 2.84
N PHE A 291 3.37 3.11 1.87
CA PHE A 291 3.06 2.69 0.48
C PHE A 291 3.72 1.37 0.09
N HIS A 292 4.49 0.75 0.97
CA HIS A 292 5.19 -0.52 0.78
C HIS A 292 6.11 -0.54 -0.45
N ALA A 293 6.81 -1.64 -0.68
CA ALA A 293 7.73 -1.79 -1.81
C ALA A 293 7.47 -3.07 -2.60
N GLY A 294 7.85 -3.07 -3.88
CA GLY A 294 7.83 -4.26 -4.73
C GLY A 294 6.46 -4.66 -5.27
N LYS A 295 6.40 -5.89 -5.79
CA LYS A 295 5.20 -6.45 -6.43
C LYS A 295 4.16 -6.84 -5.40
N GLY A 296 2.92 -6.40 -5.61
CA GLY A 296 1.81 -6.70 -4.71
C GLY A 296 1.68 -5.70 -3.54
N ALA A 297 2.45 -4.62 -3.53
CA ALA A 297 2.45 -3.62 -2.47
C ALA A 297 1.06 -3.05 -2.16
N ALA A 298 0.22 -2.77 -3.18
CA ALA A 298 -1.16 -2.33 -2.97
C ALA A 298 -2.02 -3.32 -2.16
N TYR A 299 -1.65 -4.59 -2.16
CA TYR A 299 -2.35 -5.67 -1.46
C TYR A 299 -1.55 -6.20 -0.27
N GLY A 300 -0.83 -5.32 0.42
CA GLY A 300 -0.19 -5.58 1.71
C GLY A 300 1.18 -6.25 1.65
N LEU A 301 1.70 -6.60 0.47
CA LEU A 301 3.04 -7.19 0.36
C LEU A 301 4.13 -6.12 0.38
N GLY A 302 5.35 -6.51 0.78
CA GLY A 302 6.49 -5.61 0.84
C GLY A 302 6.38 -4.49 1.87
N ARG A 303 5.58 -4.70 2.94
CA ARG A 303 5.54 -3.84 4.12
C ARG A 303 6.88 -3.92 4.84
N PHE A 304 7.37 -2.77 5.26
CA PHE A 304 8.59 -2.67 6.05
C PHE A 304 8.50 -1.54 7.06
N THR A 305 9.40 -1.53 8.01
CA THR A 305 9.63 -0.43 8.95
C THR A 305 11.09 -0.03 8.95
N ILE A 306 11.36 1.22 9.30
CA ILE A 306 12.69 1.76 9.54
C ILE A 306 12.84 2.22 10.98
N GLU A 307 14.04 2.02 11.54
CA GLU A 307 14.45 2.53 12.85
C GLU A 307 15.82 3.21 12.66
N THR A 308 15.97 4.43 13.19
CA THR A 308 17.21 5.24 13.14
C THR A 308 18.02 5.12 14.41
#